data_54ab57c8a34690ae932fca8112a02a4a
#
_entry.id   54ab57c8a34690ae932fca8112a02a4a
#
_cell.length_a   1.000
_cell.length_b   1.000
_cell.length_c   1.000
_cell.angle_alpha   90.00
_cell.angle_beta   90.00
_cell.angle_gamma   90.00
#
_symmetry.space_group_name_H-M   'P 1'
#
loop_
_entity.id
_entity.type
_entity.pdbx_description
1 polymer ?
#
loop_
_entity_poly.entity_id
_entity_poly.type
_entity_poly.pdbx_seq_one_letter_code
_entity_poly.pdbx_strand_id
1 'polypeptide(L)'
;MMELSVYINGKFLPQSEAKLSVFDHGLLYGDGVFEGIRAYNGRVFKLERHMDRLFHSAKAIDLKIPHTKDEVAKIVLDTCRRNDIKEGYIRPIITRGPGDLGLDPRKCKSGPSIVVIAQPSINLLGKVYERGLKVVTSSYRRVPPQSLSPSIKSLNYLNNIMAKVEANQYGADEALMLDIHGYVSEASAENVFIVRNHTIVTPFTSTNLPGVTRETVLELAPTLDLDSKEQFFTLYDMWAADEAFITGSAAEVSRPRDVDGNPHLTNPAAKANLKETVVIAGAVRDEVPRTQCERDLRSLRNPGPSRRPGFAGGGHR
;
A
#
# COMPACT_ATOMS: atom_id res chain seq x y z
N MET A 1 -4.99 26.21 -9.74
CA MET A 1 -5.01 24.74 -9.77
C MET A 1 -6.45 24.32 -9.53
N MET A 2 -6.99 23.36 -10.30
CA MET A 2 -8.31 22.78 -9.98
C MET A 2 -8.23 22.08 -8.62
N GLU A 3 -9.24 22.29 -7.79
CA GLU A 3 -9.38 21.62 -6.51
C GLU A 3 -9.64 20.13 -6.73
N LEU A 4 -8.98 19.27 -5.92
CA LEU A 4 -9.15 17.82 -6.03
C LEU A 4 -10.57 17.40 -5.64
N SER A 5 -11.09 16.41 -6.34
CA SER A 5 -12.36 15.76 -6.03
C SER A 5 -12.09 14.55 -5.14
N VAL A 6 -12.74 14.48 -4.00
CA VAL A 6 -12.65 13.37 -3.04
C VAL A 6 -13.99 12.63 -3.01
N TYR A 7 -13.94 11.29 -3.08
CA TYR A 7 -15.15 10.48 -2.88
C TYR A 7 -15.41 10.26 -1.39
N ILE A 8 -16.63 10.55 -0.94
CA ILE A 8 -17.09 10.23 0.42
C ILE A 8 -18.54 9.72 0.34
N ASN A 9 -18.78 8.49 0.79
CA ASN A 9 -20.11 7.93 1.04
C ASN A 9 -21.12 8.17 -0.13
N GLY A 10 -20.73 7.83 -1.35
CA GLY A 10 -21.59 7.97 -2.53
C GLY A 10 -21.50 9.30 -3.26
N LYS A 11 -20.75 10.28 -2.75
CA LYS A 11 -20.62 11.62 -3.35
C LYS A 11 -19.17 11.95 -3.67
N PHE A 12 -18.98 12.68 -4.76
CA PHE A 12 -17.70 13.35 -5.06
C PHE A 12 -17.80 14.81 -4.62
N LEU A 13 -16.94 15.20 -3.69
CA LEU A 13 -16.91 16.53 -3.09
C LEU A 13 -15.58 17.22 -3.38
N PRO A 14 -15.54 18.55 -3.47
CA PRO A 14 -14.28 19.28 -3.44
C PRO A 14 -13.50 18.95 -2.16
N GLN A 15 -12.17 18.96 -2.23
CA GLN A 15 -11.31 18.63 -1.08
C GLN A 15 -11.62 19.48 0.15
N SER A 16 -11.95 20.78 -0.02
CA SER A 16 -12.31 21.70 1.06
C SER A 16 -13.61 21.32 1.79
N GLU A 17 -14.52 20.60 1.11
CA GLU A 17 -15.80 20.13 1.63
C GLU A 17 -15.77 18.68 2.08
N ALA A 18 -14.70 17.94 1.79
CA ALA A 18 -14.54 16.54 2.12
C ALA A 18 -14.31 16.34 3.62
N LYS A 19 -15.37 16.11 4.40
CA LYS A 19 -15.35 16.00 5.85
C LYS A 19 -16.01 14.73 6.33
N LEU A 20 -15.48 14.14 7.40
CA LEU A 20 -16.08 13.05 8.16
C LEU A 20 -16.61 13.54 9.50
N SER A 21 -17.53 12.77 10.08
CA SER A 21 -18.03 13.01 11.44
C SER A 21 -16.89 12.88 12.45
N VAL A 22 -16.88 13.76 13.46
CA VAL A 22 -15.96 13.62 14.62
C VAL A 22 -16.29 12.40 15.48
N PHE A 23 -17.46 11.77 15.30
CA PHE A 23 -17.87 10.52 15.94
C PHE A 23 -17.53 9.29 15.09
N ASP A 24 -16.78 9.43 13.99
CA ASP A 24 -16.35 8.28 13.20
C ASP A 24 -15.33 7.46 13.99
N HIS A 25 -15.58 6.16 14.14
CA HIS A 25 -14.72 5.25 14.91
C HIS A 25 -13.35 5.07 14.27
N GLY A 26 -13.21 5.33 12.96
CA GLY A 26 -11.90 5.44 12.32
C GLY A 26 -11.05 6.57 12.89
N LEU A 27 -11.68 7.73 13.22
CA LEU A 27 -11.00 8.84 13.87
C LEU A 27 -10.79 8.58 15.37
N LEU A 28 -11.82 8.08 16.07
CA LEU A 28 -11.77 7.91 17.52
C LEU A 28 -10.85 6.77 17.96
N TYR A 29 -10.84 5.66 17.21
CA TYR A 29 -10.22 4.41 17.66
C TYR A 29 -9.31 3.74 16.62
N GLY A 30 -9.21 4.30 15.43
CA GLY A 30 -8.50 3.64 14.33
C GLY A 30 -9.25 2.40 13.81
N ASP A 31 -10.58 2.28 14.07
CA ASP A 31 -11.38 1.16 13.60
C ASP A 31 -11.73 1.32 12.12
N GLY A 32 -10.86 0.81 11.31
CA GLY A 32 -10.95 0.88 9.86
C GLY A 32 -9.72 0.30 9.16
N VAL A 33 -9.79 0.28 7.85
CA VAL A 33 -8.75 -0.26 6.95
C VAL A 33 -8.48 0.72 5.83
N PHE A 34 -7.31 0.62 5.22
CA PHE A 34 -6.94 1.50 4.12
C PHE A 34 -6.02 0.83 3.11
N GLU A 35 -5.89 1.47 1.95
CA GLU A 35 -4.87 1.12 0.96
C GLU A 35 -4.04 2.32 0.56
N GLY A 36 -2.89 2.03 -0.03
CA GLY A 36 -2.04 2.99 -0.71
C GLY A 36 -1.67 2.42 -2.05
N ILE A 37 -2.10 3.04 -3.13
CA ILE A 37 -2.01 2.51 -4.48
C ILE A 37 -1.36 3.54 -5.39
N ARG A 38 -0.49 3.10 -6.29
CA ARG A 38 0.13 3.98 -7.30
C ARG A 38 -0.63 3.91 -8.62
N ALA A 39 -0.64 5.03 -9.31
CA ALA A 39 -1.00 5.09 -10.71
C ALA A 39 0.24 5.51 -11.52
N TYR A 40 0.47 4.83 -12.64
CA TYR A 40 1.54 5.09 -13.59
C TYR A 40 0.96 5.17 -15.00
N ASN A 41 1.30 6.19 -15.75
CA ASN A 41 0.81 6.37 -17.12
C ASN A 41 -0.73 6.23 -17.26
N GLY A 42 -1.48 6.74 -16.28
CA GLY A 42 -2.94 6.67 -16.24
C GLY A 42 -3.52 5.31 -15.86
N ARG A 43 -2.71 4.40 -15.30
CA ARG A 43 -3.12 3.07 -14.85
C ARG A 43 -2.91 2.88 -13.38
N VAL A 44 -3.86 2.25 -12.71
CA VAL A 44 -3.75 1.90 -11.30
C VAL A 44 -3.04 0.55 -11.19
N PHE A 45 -1.88 0.56 -10.54
CA PHE A 45 -1.02 -0.62 -10.41
C PHE A 45 -1.66 -1.70 -9.54
N LYS A 46 -1.77 -2.94 -10.05
CA LYS A 46 -2.25 -4.13 -9.33
C LYS A 46 -3.54 -3.86 -8.51
N LEU A 47 -4.50 -3.11 -9.09
CA LEU A 47 -5.73 -2.67 -8.38
C LEU A 47 -6.48 -3.84 -7.76
N GLU A 48 -6.62 -4.96 -8.46
CA GLU A 48 -7.30 -6.16 -7.98
C GLU A 48 -6.65 -6.69 -6.69
N ARG A 49 -5.31 -6.82 -6.66
CA ARG A 49 -4.55 -7.27 -5.46
C ARG A 49 -4.75 -6.32 -4.27
N HIS A 50 -4.78 -5.02 -4.53
CA HIS A 50 -5.08 -4.03 -3.48
C HIS A 50 -6.50 -4.16 -2.96
N MET A 51 -7.48 -4.39 -3.83
CA MET A 51 -8.87 -4.63 -3.40
C MET A 51 -9.00 -5.93 -2.60
N ASP A 52 -8.34 -7.00 -3.01
CA ASP A 52 -8.29 -8.24 -2.25
C ASP A 52 -7.77 -8.02 -0.83
N ARG A 53 -6.62 -7.34 -0.69
CA ARG A 53 -6.03 -7.05 0.61
C ARG A 53 -6.91 -6.13 1.46
N LEU A 54 -7.53 -5.11 0.87
CA LEU A 54 -8.48 -4.21 1.55
C LEU A 54 -9.64 -5.00 2.15
N PHE A 55 -10.26 -5.89 1.35
CA PHE A 55 -11.39 -6.70 1.80
C PHE A 55 -10.97 -7.79 2.79
N HIS A 56 -9.79 -8.39 2.65
CA HIS A 56 -9.24 -9.32 3.65
C HIS A 56 -8.98 -8.61 4.98
N SER A 57 -8.40 -7.40 4.94
CA SER A 57 -8.19 -6.59 6.15
C SER A 57 -9.50 -6.21 6.82
N ALA A 58 -10.51 -5.79 6.05
CA ALA A 58 -11.84 -5.49 6.57
C ALA A 58 -12.50 -6.71 7.20
N LYS A 59 -12.43 -7.88 6.54
CA LYS A 59 -12.95 -9.15 7.07
C LYS A 59 -12.29 -9.53 8.39
N ALA A 60 -10.97 -9.32 8.52
CA ALA A 60 -10.22 -9.66 9.72
C ALA A 60 -10.63 -8.85 10.97
N ILE A 61 -11.20 -7.66 10.80
CA ILE A 61 -11.74 -6.83 11.88
C ILE A 61 -13.28 -6.83 11.90
N ASP A 62 -13.93 -7.79 11.24
CA ASP A 62 -15.39 -7.89 11.09
C ASP A 62 -16.03 -6.57 10.60
N LEU A 63 -15.39 -5.87 9.67
CA LEU A 63 -15.89 -4.67 9.02
C LEU A 63 -16.59 -5.06 7.71
N LYS A 64 -17.91 -5.00 7.68
CA LYS A 64 -18.73 -5.33 6.50
C LYS A 64 -18.78 -4.15 5.54
N ILE A 65 -18.12 -4.27 4.40
CA ILE A 65 -18.16 -3.26 3.35
C ILE A 65 -19.47 -3.42 2.57
N PRO A 66 -20.31 -2.36 2.43
CA PRO A 66 -21.63 -2.46 1.75
C PRO A 66 -21.51 -2.43 0.22
N HIS A 67 -20.34 -2.72 -0.32
CA HIS A 67 -20.04 -2.75 -1.76
C HIS A 67 -19.22 -4.00 -2.09
N THR A 68 -19.35 -4.45 -3.33
CA THR A 68 -18.45 -5.48 -3.90
C THR A 68 -17.06 -4.92 -4.15
N LYS A 69 -16.07 -5.80 -4.35
CA LYS A 69 -14.70 -5.40 -4.74
C LYS A 69 -14.71 -4.57 -6.02
N ASP A 70 -15.49 -4.96 -7.00
CA ASP A 70 -15.58 -4.27 -8.30
C ASP A 70 -16.18 -2.88 -8.17
N GLU A 71 -17.19 -2.70 -7.31
CA GLU A 71 -17.77 -1.38 -7.03
C GLU A 71 -16.75 -0.46 -6.36
N VAL A 72 -15.98 -0.94 -5.37
CA VAL A 72 -14.93 -0.15 -4.73
C VAL A 72 -13.81 0.15 -5.73
N ALA A 73 -13.40 -0.81 -6.54
CA ALA A 73 -12.42 -0.60 -7.61
C ALA A 73 -12.89 0.46 -8.61
N LYS A 74 -14.17 0.42 -8.99
CA LYS A 74 -14.78 1.44 -9.86
C LYS A 74 -14.73 2.83 -9.22
N ILE A 75 -15.04 2.95 -7.93
CA ILE A 75 -14.94 4.23 -7.19
C ILE A 75 -13.50 4.77 -7.23
N VAL A 76 -12.50 3.90 -7.03
CA VAL A 76 -11.07 4.27 -7.14
C VAL A 76 -10.76 4.83 -8.53
N LEU A 77 -11.15 4.12 -9.58
CA LEU A 77 -10.91 4.53 -10.97
C LEU A 77 -11.65 5.83 -11.32
N ASP A 78 -12.90 5.99 -10.86
CA ASP A 78 -13.68 7.20 -11.11
C ASP A 78 -13.08 8.42 -10.38
N THR A 79 -12.53 8.23 -9.17
CA THR A 79 -11.80 9.28 -8.45
C THR A 79 -10.53 9.70 -9.21
N CYS A 80 -9.78 8.74 -9.75
CA CYS A 80 -8.61 9.02 -10.60
C CYS A 80 -8.98 9.81 -11.85
N ARG A 81 -10.06 9.43 -12.55
CA ARG A 81 -10.52 10.12 -13.77
C ARG A 81 -10.94 11.55 -13.51
N ARG A 82 -11.68 11.80 -12.41
CA ARG A 82 -12.11 13.15 -12.02
C ARG A 82 -10.95 14.08 -11.73
N ASN A 83 -9.85 13.55 -11.22
CA ASN A 83 -8.65 14.32 -10.88
C ASN A 83 -7.57 14.26 -11.97
N ASP A 84 -7.87 13.71 -13.16
CA ASP A 84 -6.92 13.51 -14.28
C ASP A 84 -5.58 12.88 -13.83
N ILE A 85 -5.66 11.87 -12.97
CA ILE A 85 -4.47 11.20 -12.42
C ILE A 85 -3.81 10.33 -13.50
N LYS A 86 -2.63 10.76 -13.95
CA LYS A 86 -1.73 9.98 -14.81
C LYS A 86 -0.61 9.34 -13.98
N GLU A 87 0.08 10.17 -13.21
CA GLU A 87 1.04 9.74 -12.20
C GLU A 87 0.48 10.17 -10.84
N GLY A 88 0.24 9.20 -9.93
CA GLY A 88 -0.44 9.58 -8.71
C GLY A 88 -0.42 8.55 -7.59
N TYR A 89 -0.96 8.97 -6.46
CA TYR A 89 -1.15 8.16 -5.28
C TYR A 89 -2.61 8.17 -4.86
N ILE A 90 -3.14 6.98 -4.63
CA ILE A 90 -4.55 6.78 -4.28
C ILE A 90 -4.63 6.18 -2.88
N ARG A 91 -5.53 6.74 -2.06
CA ARG A 91 -5.79 6.35 -0.68
C ARG A 91 -7.27 6.01 -0.49
N PRO A 92 -7.69 4.76 -0.72
CA PRO A 92 -8.96 4.25 -0.22
C PRO A 92 -8.89 4.07 1.30
N ILE A 93 -9.93 4.50 2.01
CA ILE A 93 -10.09 4.35 3.46
C ILE A 93 -11.52 3.88 3.70
N ILE A 94 -11.68 2.86 4.53
CA ILE A 94 -12.99 2.38 4.97
C ILE A 94 -12.96 2.27 6.49
N THR A 95 -13.80 3.07 7.16
CA THR A 95 -13.93 3.04 8.61
C THR A 95 -15.18 2.29 9.03
N ARG A 96 -15.32 2.02 10.34
CA ARG A 96 -16.55 1.49 10.93
C ARG A 96 -17.73 2.46 10.75
N GLY A 97 -17.45 3.76 10.56
CA GLY A 97 -18.42 4.84 10.49
C GLY A 97 -18.74 5.47 11.84
N PRO A 98 -19.67 6.44 11.85
CA PRO A 98 -20.08 7.15 13.05
C PRO A 98 -20.80 6.24 14.05
N GLY A 99 -20.45 6.38 15.34
CA GLY A 99 -21.07 5.67 16.46
C GLY A 99 -21.17 6.54 17.71
N ASP A 100 -21.38 5.91 18.86
CA ASP A 100 -21.22 6.57 20.16
C ASP A 100 -19.74 6.56 20.62
N LEU A 101 -19.45 7.05 21.81
CA LEU A 101 -18.09 7.06 22.37
C LEU A 101 -17.66 5.70 22.97
N GLY A 102 -18.48 4.67 22.86
CA GLY A 102 -18.15 3.33 23.33
C GLY A 102 -17.39 2.54 22.27
N LEU A 103 -16.69 1.47 22.69
CA LEU A 103 -15.90 0.60 21.78
C LEU A 103 -16.73 -0.44 21.04
N ASP A 104 -18.03 -0.56 21.31
CA ASP A 104 -18.88 -1.58 20.70
C ASP A 104 -19.20 -1.23 19.24
N PRO A 105 -18.66 -1.98 18.23
CA PRO A 105 -18.86 -1.67 16.82
C PRO A 105 -20.34 -1.76 16.38
N ARG A 106 -21.18 -2.47 17.14
CA ARG A 106 -22.64 -2.55 16.89
C ARG A 106 -23.36 -1.22 17.09
N LYS A 107 -22.68 -0.24 17.68
CA LYS A 107 -23.20 1.13 17.88
C LYS A 107 -23.02 2.03 16.65
N CYS A 108 -22.21 1.63 15.69
CA CYS A 108 -22.03 2.33 14.41
C CYS A 108 -23.18 2.00 13.44
N LYS A 109 -24.39 2.42 13.78
CA LYS A 109 -25.61 2.05 13.03
C LYS A 109 -25.73 2.69 11.65
N SER A 110 -25.00 3.76 11.38
CA SER A 110 -24.98 4.43 10.08
C SER A 110 -24.21 3.64 9.02
N GLY A 111 -23.52 2.58 9.43
CA GLY A 111 -22.65 1.79 8.56
C GLY A 111 -21.31 2.45 8.28
N PRO A 112 -20.45 1.78 7.50
CA PRO A 112 -19.09 2.22 7.19
C PRO A 112 -19.04 3.55 6.45
N SER A 113 -18.01 4.35 6.76
CA SER A 113 -17.63 5.49 5.91
C SER A 113 -16.61 5.03 4.87
N ILE A 114 -16.83 5.39 3.61
CA ILE A 114 -15.93 5.07 2.50
C ILE A 114 -15.38 6.37 1.93
N VAL A 115 -14.06 6.50 1.95
CA VAL A 115 -13.35 7.66 1.42
C VAL A 115 -12.35 7.20 0.37
N VAL A 116 -12.28 7.88 -0.77
CA VAL A 116 -11.21 7.70 -1.74
C VAL A 116 -10.61 9.04 -2.10
N ILE A 117 -9.32 9.18 -1.85
CA ILE A 117 -8.51 10.32 -2.22
C ILE A 117 -7.59 9.88 -3.36
N ALA A 118 -7.52 10.64 -4.45
CA ALA A 118 -6.55 10.45 -5.51
C ALA A 118 -5.89 11.79 -5.83
N GLN A 119 -4.57 11.83 -5.76
CA GLN A 119 -3.81 13.05 -5.98
C GLN A 119 -2.62 12.78 -6.90
N PRO A 120 -2.15 13.78 -7.66
CA PRO A 120 -0.92 13.67 -8.45
C PRO A 120 0.23 13.21 -7.57
N SER A 121 1.19 12.50 -8.17
CA SER A 121 2.33 11.94 -7.43
C SER A 121 3.00 13.03 -6.60
N ILE A 122 3.02 12.81 -5.29
CA ILE A 122 3.92 13.52 -4.41
C ILE A 122 5.25 12.77 -4.54
N ASN A 123 6.32 13.48 -4.80
CA ASN A 123 7.67 12.93 -4.70
C ASN A 123 7.97 12.72 -3.21
N LEU A 124 7.44 11.63 -2.64
CA LEU A 124 7.47 11.35 -1.20
C LEU A 124 8.89 11.21 -0.66
N LEU A 125 9.81 10.76 -1.51
CA LEU A 125 11.20 10.55 -1.15
C LEU A 125 12.17 11.56 -1.78
N GLY A 126 11.71 12.38 -2.74
CA GLY A 126 12.49 13.46 -3.33
C GLY A 126 13.87 12.99 -3.82
N LYS A 127 14.91 13.76 -3.47
CA LYS A 127 16.32 13.44 -3.80
C LYS A 127 16.86 12.20 -3.09
N VAL A 128 16.08 11.59 -2.18
CA VAL A 128 16.48 10.40 -1.43
C VAL A 128 16.64 9.20 -2.36
N TYR A 129 15.86 9.11 -3.44
CA TYR A 129 16.04 8.07 -4.46
C TYR A 129 17.45 8.06 -5.07
N GLU A 130 18.04 9.25 -5.29
CA GLU A 130 19.36 9.38 -5.89
C GLU A 130 20.49 9.03 -4.92
N ARG A 131 20.37 9.47 -3.66
CA ARG A 131 21.41 9.28 -2.64
C ARG A 131 21.30 7.97 -1.85
N GLY A 132 20.17 7.28 -1.94
CA GLY A 132 19.82 6.16 -1.06
C GLY A 132 19.37 6.61 0.34
N LEU A 133 18.64 5.75 1.03
CA LEU A 133 18.04 5.99 2.34
C LEU A 133 19.05 5.78 3.47
N LYS A 134 19.11 6.70 4.42
CA LYS A 134 19.70 6.44 5.74
C LYS A 134 18.64 5.73 6.58
N VAL A 135 18.92 4.51 7.02
CA VAL A 135 18.01 3.69 7.81
C VAL A 135 18.59 3.48 9.21
N VAL A 136 17.75 3.52 10.21
CA VAL A 136 18.11 3.21 11.60
C VAL A 136 17.25 2.10 12.14
N THR A 137 17.83 1.17 12.87
CA THR A 137 17.06 0.13 13.57
C THR A 137 16.34 0.75 14.77
N SER A 138 15.03 0.70 14.74
CA SER A 138 14.18 1.25 15.79
C SER A 138 14.21 0.41 17.06
N SER A 139 14.13 1.08 18.22
CA SER A 139 13.89 0.44 19.50
C SER A 139 12.46 -0.12 19.60
N TYR A 140 11.52 0.45 18.86
CA TYR A 140 10.15 -0.05 18.78
C TYR A 140 10.07 -1.35 17.99
N ARG A 141 9.53 -2.39 18.63
CA ARG A 141 9.28 -3.67 17.97
C ARG A 141 7.98 -3.62 17.19
N ARG A 142 7.94 -4.36 16.08
CA ARG A 142 6.70 -4.53 15.33
C ARG A 142 5.66 -5.22 16.21
N VAL A 143 4.42 -4.75 16.15
CA VAL A 143 3.30 -5.34 16.92
C VAL A 143 3.20 -6.83 16.60
N PRO A 144 3.22 -7.73 17.62
CA PRO A 144 3.13 -9.15 17.37
C PRO A 144 1.71 -9.55 16.91
N PRO A 145 1.60 -10.62 16.09
CA PRO A 145 0.30 -11.06 15.55
C PRO A 145 -0.76 -11.35 16.62
N GLN A 146 -0.33 -11.75 17.83
CA GLN A 146 -1.21 -12.04 18.97
C GLN A 146 -1.88 -10.78 19.54
N SER A 147 -1.30 -9.59 19.32
CA SER A 147 -1.88 -8.32 19.77
C SER A 147 -2.74 -7.68 18.69
N LEU A 148 -2.14 -7.42 17.55
CA LEU A 148 -2.82 -6.91 16.33
C LEU A 148 -1.99 -7.33 15.12
N SER A 149 -2.52 -8.24 14.32
CA SER A 149 -1.76 -8.77 13.18
C SER A 149 -1.28 -7.68 12.23
N PRO A 150 0.04 -7.57 11.96
CA PRO A 150 0.59 -6.64 10.99
C PRO A 150 0.09 -6.87 9.56
N SER A 151 -0.44 -8.07 9.27
CA SER A 151 -1.02 -8.41 7.97
C SER A 151 -2.33 -7.65 7.70
N ILE A 152 -2.99 -7.14 8.75
CA ILE A 152 -4.18 -6.29 8.62
C ILE A 152 -3.74 -4.87 8.32
N LYS A 153 -4.09 -4.35 7.16
CA LYS A 153 -3.81 -2.95 6.82
C LYS A 153 -4.85 -2.03 7.45
N SER A 154 -4.85 -1.98 8.80
CA SER A 154 -5.77 -1.19 9.62
C SER A 154 -5.29 0.26 9.76
N LEU A 155 -6.15 1.14 10.27
CA LEU A 155 -5.80 2.53 10.59
C LEU A 155 -4.92 2.67 11.84
N ASN A 156 -4.58 1.57 12.54
CA ASN A 156 -3.74 1.56 13.74
C ASN A 156 -2.24 1.60 13.39
N TYR A 157 -1.76 2.72 12.88
CA TYR A 157 -0.38 2.91 12.44
C TYR A 157 0.53 3.59 13.46
N LEU A 158 0.08 3.78 14.69
CA LEU A 158 0.87 4.50 15.70
C LEU A 158 2.21 3.81 16.00
N ASN A 159 2.25 2.46 16.02
CA ASN A 159 3.50 1.71 16.18
C ASN A 159 4.52 2.07 15.09
N ASN A 160 4.10 2.15 13.84
CA ASN A 160 4.92 2.52 12.70
C ASN A 160 5.34 4.01 12.76
N ILE A 161 4.42 4.88 13.17
CA ILE A 161 4.68 6.33 13.35
C ILE A 161 5.73 6.55 14.44
N MET A 162 5.68 5.82 15.56
CA MET A 162 6.65 5.95 16.65
C MET A 162 8.06 5.54 16.19
N ALA A 163 8.18 4.46 15.42
CA ALA A 163 9.44 4.08 14.80
C ALA A 163 9.97 5.18 13.85
N LYS A 164 9.08 5.79 13.06
CA LYS A 164 9.44 6.91 12.16
C LYS A 164 9.85 8.17 12.93
N VAL A 165 9.19 8.48 14.04
CA VAL A 165 9.57 9.59 14.93
C VAL A 165 10.98 9.38 15.48
N GLU A 166 11.28 8.15 15.92
CA GLU A 166 12.63 7.79 16.39
C GLU A 166 13.67 7.96 15.26
N ALA A 167 13.39 7.44 14.05
CA ALA A 167 14.28 7.63 12.91
C ALA A 167 14.56 9.12 12.62
N ASN A 168 13.54 9.96 12.68
CA ASN A 168 13.69 11.41 12.49
C ASN A 168 14.60 12.04 13.55
N GLN A 169 14.54 11.57 14.80
CA GLN A 169 15.43 12.05 15.88
C GLN A 169 16.90 11.71 15.61
N TYR A 170 17.18 10.58 14.94
CA TYR A 170 18.52 10.19 14.51
C TYR A 170 18.93 10.79 13.14
N GLY A 171 18.11 11.67 12.57
CA GLY A 171 18.34 12.23 11.24
C GLY A 171 18.39 11.14 10.16
N ALA A 172 17.61 10.07 10.34
CA ALA A 172 17.45 8.99 9.38
C ALA A 172 16.22 9.19 8.50
N ASP A 173 16.28 8.64 7.30
CA ASP A 173 15.19 8.73 6.34
C ASP A 173 14.11 7.67 6.59
N GLU A 174 14.48 6.52 7.21
CA GLU A 174 13.56 5.42 7.46
C GLU A 174 13.96 4.62 8.71
N ALA A 175 12.99 3.94 9.31
CA ALA A 175 13.15 3.05 10.46
C ALA A 175 13.04 1.59 10.04
N LEU A 176 14.02 0.77 10.43
CA LEU A 176 13.94 -0.68 10.36
C LEU A 176 13.34 -1.21 11.67
N MET A 177 12.31 -2.01 11.60
CA MET A 177 11.65 -2.61 12.75
C MET A 177 11.98 -4.10 12.85
N LEU A 178 12.30 -4.54 14.05
CA LEU A 178 12.44 -5.96 14.36
C LEU A 178 11.15 -6.48 14.99
N ASP A 179 10.93 -7.78 14.88
CA ASP A 179 9.89 -8.44 15.65
C ASP A 179 10.28 -8.60 17.13
N ILE A 180 9.40 -9.19 17.94
CA ILE A 180 9.64 -9.40 19.39
C ILE A 180 10.75 -10.43 19.68
N HIS A 181 11.17 -11.21 18.69
CA HIS A 181 12.25 -12.20 18.79
C HIS A 181 13.60 -11.67 18.28
N GLY A 182 13.63 -10.44 17.76
CA GLY A 182 14.85 -9.80 17.25
C GLY A 182 15.13 -10.08 15.76
N TYR A 183 14.23 -10.73 15.05
CA TYR A 183 14.35 -10.88 13.60
C TYR A 183 13.89 -9.61 12.88
N VAL A 184 14.49 -9.32 11.74
CA VAL A 184 14.06 -8.24 10.86
C VAL A 184 12.63 -8.52 10.41
N SER A 185 11.76 -7.51 10.52
CA SER A 185 10.36 -7.60 10.15
C SER A 185 10.06 -6.78 8.89
N GLU A 186 9.99 -5.48 9.02
CA GLU A 186 9.71 -4.54 7.93
C GLU A 186 10.24 -3.15 8.29
N ALA A 187 10.22 -2.20 7.37
CA ALA A 187 10.43 -0.79 7.68
C ALA A 187 9.13 -0.14 8.19
N SER A 188 9.14 1.18 8.46
CA SER A 188 7.95 1.83 9.03
C SER A 188 6.72 1.78 8.10
N ALA A 189 6.91 1.71 6.79
CA ALA A 189 5.83 1.63 5.80
C ALA A 189 6.14 0.73 4.59
N GLU A 190 7.28 0.05 4.59
CA GLU A 190 7.82 -0.75 3.49
C GLU A 190 8.24 -2.14 3.96
N ASN A 191 8.17 -3.13 3.05
CA ASN A 191 8.79 -4.43 3.28
C ASN A 191 10.29 -4.37 3.02
N VAL A 192 11.04 -5.27 3.64
CA VAL A 192 12.51 -5.33 3.57
C VAL A 192 12.96 -6.58 2.84
N PHE A 193 13.98 -6.42 2.04
CA PHE A 193 14.68 -7.48 1.32
C PHE A 193 16.18 -7.37 1.51
N ILE A 194 16.84 -8.51 1.50
CA ILE A 194 18.29 -8.61 1.32
C ILE A 194 18.58 -9.49 0.10
N VAL A 195 19.72 -9.26 -0.55
CA VAL A 195 20.27 -10.12 -1.57
C VAL A 195 21.54 -10.76 -1.03
N ARG A 196 21.68 -12.06 -1.14
CA ARG A 196 22.87 -12.80 -0.75
C ARG A 196 23.11 -13.96 -1.71
N ASN A 197 24.31 -13.99 -2.28
CA ASN A 197 24.68 -15.03 -3.25
C ASN A 197 23.60 -15.21 -4.34
N HIS A 198 23.17 -14.13 -4.97
CA HIS A 198 22.18 -14.13 -6.06
C HIS A 198 20.76 -14.59 -5.65
N THR A 199 20.50 -14.67 -4.34
CA THR A 199 19.21 -15.05 -3.78
C THR A 199 18.57 -13.85 -3.09
N ILE A 200 17.34 -13.53 -3.47
CA ILE A 200 16.52 -12.52 -2.79
C ILE A 200 15.87 -13.17 -1.56
N VAL A 201 16.04 -12.55 -0.40
CA VAL A 201 15.47 -13.02 0.87
C VAL A 201 14.61 -11.93 1.49
N THR A 202 13.41 -12.28 1.95
CA THR A 202 12.51 -11.37 2.67
C THR A 202 11.89 -12.11 3.86
N PRO A 203 11.52 -11.41 4.96
CA PRO A 203 10.88 -12.05 6.10
C PRO A 203 9.50 -12.63 5.74
N PHE A 204 9.05 -13.64 6.50
CA PHE A 204 7.70 -14.16 6.41
C PHE A 204 6.66 -13.10 6.79
N THR A 205 5.51 -13.11 6.13
CA THR A 205 4.40 -12.17 6.40
C THR A 205 3.67 -12.40 7.72
N SER A 206 4.14 -13.33 8.55
CA SER A 206 3.62 -13.52 9.92
C SER A 206 3.84 -12.32 10.84
N THR A 207 4.88 -11.51 10.58
CA THR A 207 5.27 -10.36 11.40
C THR A 207 5.23 -9.03 10.66
N ASN A 208 4.85 -9.01 9.39
CA ASN A 208 4.81 -7.83 8.55
C ASN A 208 3.61 -7.82 7.60
N LEU A 209 3.42 -6.72 6.90
CA LEU A 209 2.35 -6.60 5.91
C LEU A 209 2.66 -7.42 4.66
N PRO A 210 1.70 -8.23 4.12
CA PRO A 210 1.82 -8.83 2.79
C PRO A 210 1.72 -7.74 1.70
N GLY A 211 2.87 -7.14 1.37
CA GLY A 211 2.96 -6.01 0.45
C GLY A 211 2.71 -6.42 -0.99
N VAL A 212 1.89 -5.66 -1.74
CA VAL A 212 1.66 -5.92 -3.17
C VAL A 212 2.95 -5.76 -3.98
N THR A 213 3.77 -4.74 -3.67
CA THR A 213 5.10 -4.60 -4.30
C THR A 213 6.04 -5.72 -3.90
N ARG A 214 5.99 -6.19 -2.63
CA ARG A 214 6.74 -7.36 -2.17
C ARG A 214 6.39 -8.61 -2.98
N GLU A 215 5.10 -8.90 -3.14
CA GLU A 215 4.63 -10.01 -3.97
C GLU A 215 5.11 -9.89 -5.41
N THR A 216 5.03 -8.69 -5.99
CA THR A 216 5.51 -8.43 -7.36
C THR A 216 7.00 -8.72 -7.51
N VAL A 217 7.84 -8.36 -6.53
CA VAL A 217 9.27 -8.71 -6.55
C VAL A 217 9.48 -10.22 -6.55
N LEU A 218 8.76 -10.96 -5.70
CA LEU A 218 8.87 -12.42 -5.65
C LEU A 218 8.35 -13.08 -6.94
N GLU A 219 7.28 -12.55 -7.55
CA GLU A 219 6.75 -13.02 -8.84
C GLU A 219 7.76 -12.79 -9.99
N LEU A 220 8.50 -11.67 -9.96
CA LEU A 220 9.43 -11.30 -11.00
C LEU A 220 10.82 -11.96 -10.87
N ALA A 221 11.25 -12.32 -9.66
CA ALA A 221 12.57 -12.86 -9.39
C ALA A 221 12.96 -14.00 -10.35
N PRO A 222 12.13 -15.03 -10.61
CA PRO A 222 12.47 -16.09 -11.55
C PRO A 222 12.64 -15.61 -13.00
N THR A 223 11.94 -14.55 -13.42
CA THR A 223 12.06 -13.98 -14.78
C THR A 223 13.35 -13.20 -14.98
N LEU A 224 14.01 -12.86 -13.87
CA LEU A 224 15.28 -12.14 -13.82
C LEU A 224 16.47 -13.06 -13.51
N ASP A 225 16.24 -14.38 -13.54
CA ASP A 225 17.24 -15.40 -13.19
C ASP A 225 17.77 -15.25 -11.75
N LEU A 226 16.88 -14.85 -10.83
CA LEU A 226 17.17 -14.68 -9.42
C LEU A 226 16.40 -15.71 -8.61
N ASP A 227 17.07 -16.36 -7.65
CA ASP A 227 16.40 -17.14 -6.64
C ASP A 227 15.68 -16.23 -5.64
N SER A 228 14.57 -16.70 -5.07
CA SER A 228 13.87 -15.96 -4.02
C SER A 228 13.33 -16.88 -2.94
N LYS A 229 13.36 -16.42 -1.69
CA LYS A 229 12.80 -17.16 -0.56
C LYS A 229 12.30 -16.24 0.55
N GLU A 230 11.32 -16.74 1.29
CA GLU A 230 10.90 -16.19 2.56
C GLU A 230 11.66 -16.88 3.68
N GLN A 231 12.29 -16.11 4.57
CA GLN A 231 13.09 -16.64 5.66
C GLN A 231 13.26 -15.59 6.76
N PHE A 232 13.21 -16.00 8.02
CA PHE A 232 13.66 -15.14 9.12
C PHE A 232 15.17 -14.86 8.97
N PHE A 233 15.54 -13.61 9.20
CA PHE A 233 16.94 -13.22 9.25
C PHE A 233 17.16 -12.10 10.30
N THR A 234 18.38 -11.98 10.77
CA THR A 234 18.78 -11.05 11.82
C THR A 234 19.44 -9.80 11.23
N LEU A 235 19.75 -8.81 12.10
CA LEU A 235 20.59 -7.68 11.69
C LEU A 235 21.98 -8.12 11.20
N TYR A 236 22.55 -9.18 11.79
CA TYR A 236 23.82 -9.74 11.31
C TYR A 236 23.72 -10.18 9.85
N ASP A 237 22.66 -10.90 9.50
CA ASP A 237 22.43 -11.35 8.13
C ASP A 237 22.23 -10.17 7.17
N MET A 238 21.53 -9.12 7.64
CA MET A 238 21.35 -7.89 6.87
C MET A 238 22.67 -7.16 6.64
N TRP A 239 23.51 -7.02 7.67
CA TRP A 239 24.81 -6.37 7.53
C TRP A 239 25.81 -7.20 6.70
N ALA A 240 25.64 -8.52 6.66
CA ALA A 240 26.47 -9.43 5.86
C ALA A 240 25.92 -9.65 4.44
N ALA A 241 24.81 -9.02 4.07
CA ALA A 241 24.20 -9.15 2.74
C ALA A 241 25.01 -8.39 1.67
N ASP A 242 24.89 -8.85 0.42
CA ASP A 242 25.50 -8.17 -0.73
C ASP A 242 24.75 -6.88 -1.06
N GLU A 243 23.39 -6.93 -0.96
CA GLU A 243 22.51 -5.79 -1.16
C GLU A 243 21.34 -5.83 -0.16
N ALA A 244 20.73 -4.66 0.07
CA ALA A 244 19.42 -4.56 0.72
C ALA A 244 18.57 -3.54 -0.01
N PHE A 245 17.24 -3.77 0.01
CA PHE A 245 16.27 -2.81 -0.52
C PHE A 245 14.94 -2.93 0.22
N ILE A 246 14.17 -1.86 0.15
CA ILE A 246 12.82 -1.80 0.71
C ILE A 246 11.81 -1.60 -0.41
N THR A 247 10.58 -2.06 -0.18
CA THR A 247 9.51 -2.00 -1.18
C THR A 247 8.20 -1.54 -0.58
N GLY A 248 7.52 -0.64 -1.29
CA GLY A 248 6.20 -0.18 -0.91
C GLY A 248 5.53 0.56 -2.06
N SER A 249 4.19 0.63 -2.05
CA SER A 249 3.48 1.35 -3.12
C SER A 249 3.86 2.83 -3.20
N ALA A 250 4.29 3.44 -2.08
CA ALA A 250 4.76 4.82 -2.04
C ALA A 250 6.24 4.94 -2.37
N ALA A 251 7.06 4.03 -1.82
CA ALA A 251 8.52 4.04 -1.94
C ALA A 251 9.03 3.28 -3.19
N GLU A 252 8.14 2.58 -3.90
CA GLU A 252 8.51 1.69 -5.03
C GLU A 252 9.55 0.65 -4.57
N VAL A 253 10.68 0.56 -5.26
CA VAL A 253 11.87 -0.20 -4.83
C VAL A 253 12.96 0.82 -4.52
N SER A 254 13.31 0.94 -3.26
CA SER A 254 14.29 1.92 -2.76
C SER A 254 15.41 1.24 -2.00
N ARG A 255 16.64 1.73 -2.15
CA ARG A 255 17.79 1.15 -1.46
C ARG A 255 18.19 1.95 -0.22
N PRO A 256 18.56 1.32 0.88
CA PRO A 256 19.35 1.97 1.92
C PRO A 256 20.72 2.37 1.37
N ARG A 257 21.24 3.51 1.81
CA ARG A 257 22.67 3.84 1.62
C ARG A 257 23.50 3.34 2.81
N ASP A 258 22.86 3.32 3.97
CA ASP A 258 23.43 2.75 5.20
C ASP A 258 22.30 2.27 6.12
N VAL A 259 22.60 1.28 6.96
CA VAL A 259 21.74 0.83 8.06
C VAL A 259 22.58 0.94 9.34
N ASP A 260 22.11 1.73 10.31
CA ASP A 260 22.78 2.02 11.58
C ASP A 260 24.21 2.60 11.41
N GLY A 261 24.41 3.39 10.34
CA GLY A 261 25.70 3.95 10.00
C GLY A 261 26.69 2.93 9.41
N ASN A 262 26.24 1.71 9.13
CA ASN A 262 27.05 0.68 8.45
C ASN A 262 26.95 0.84 6.92
N PRO A 263 28.00 1.33 6.22
CA PRO A 263 27.94 1.62 4.80
C PRO A 263 28.19 0.38 3.91
N HIS A 264 28.39 -0.81 4.48
CA HIS A 264 28.77 -2.01 3.68
C HIS A 264 27.72 -2.38 2.63
N LEU A 265 26.45 -2.10 2.89
CA LEU A 265 25.35 -2.28 1.91
C LEU A 265 25.45 -1.33 0.70
N THR A 266 26.43 -0.43 0.68
CA THR A 266 26.64 0.59 -0.35
C THR A 266 28.09 0.76 -0.77
N ASN A 267 28.96 -0.23 -0.46
CA ASN A 267 30.38 -0.17 -0.84
C ASN A 267 30.49 0.29 -2.29
N PRO A 268 31.25 1.38 -2.60
CA PRO A 268 31.47 1.84 -3.97
C PRO A 268 32.11 0.80 -4.88
N ALA A 269 32.87 -0.17 -4.32
CA ALA A 269 33.36 -1.34 -5.04
C ALA A 269 32.22 -2.31 -5.40
N ALA A 270 31.13 -2.35 -4.60
CA ALA A 270 29.89 -3.06 -4.88
C ALA A 270 28.97 -2.29 -5.85
N LYS A 271 29.23 -1.00 -6.16
CA LYS A 271 28.48 -0.26 -7.19
C LYS A 271 28.50 -0.94 -8.55
N ALA A 272 29.50 -1.76 -8.84
CA ALA A 272 29.52 -2.63 -10.03
C ALA A 272 28.53 -3.81 -9.89
N ASN A 273 28.05 -4.14 -8.69
CA ASN A 273 27.25 -5.32 -8.38
C ASN A 273 25.81 -5.01 -7.90
N LEU A 274 25.40 -3.74 -7.86
CA LEU A 274 23.99 -3.36 -7.56
C LEU A 274 23.06 -3.66 -8.75
N LYS A 275 23.31 -4.78 -9.45
CA LYS A 275 22.57 -5.14 -10.67
C LYS A 275 21.15 -5.58 -10.32
N GLU A 276 21.01 -6.37 -9.25
CA GLU A 276 19.77 -7.02 -8.90
C GLU A 276 18.71 -6.00 -8.45
N THR A 277 19.02 -5.11 -7.51
CA THR A 277 18.06 -4.08 -7.04
C THR A 277 17.64 -3.15 -8.18
N VAL A 278 18.55 -2.74 -9.06
CA VAL A 278 18.23 -1.86 -10.21
C VAL A 278 17.37 -2.58 -11.24
N VAL A 279 17.69 -3.84 -11.54
CA VAL A 279 16.92 -4.67 -12.47
C VAL A 279 15.51 -4.94 -11.93
N ILE A 280 15.38 -5.28 -10.63
CA ILE A 280 14.10 -5.47 -9.96
C ILE A 280 13.28 -4.18 -10.00
N ALA A 281 13.87 -3.02 -9.71
CA ALA A 281 13.17 -1.74 -9.74
C ALA A 281 12.65 -1.41 -11.16
N GLY A 282 13.44 -1.69 -12.20
CA GLY A 282 13.03 -1.57 -13.59
C GLY A 282 11.86 -2.50 -13.92
N ALA A 283 12.00 -3.79 -13.61
CA ALA A 283 11.00 -4.79 -13.89
C ALA A 283 9.65 -4.51 -13.18
N VAL A 284 9.68 -4.06 -11.92
CA VAL A 284 8.45 -3.66 -11.19
C VAL A 284 7.73 -2.49 -11.88
N ARG A 285 8.48 -1.53 -12.43
CA ARG A 285 7.89 -0.41 -13.21
C ARG A 285 7.33 -0.88 -14.55
N ASP A 286 7.99 -1.81 -15.20
CA ASP A 286 7.60 -2.36 -16.51
C ASP A 286 6.38 -3.28 -16.42
N GLU A 287 6.09 -3.85 -15.22
CA GLU A 287 4.89 -4.61 -14.92
C GLU A 287 3.58 -3.82 -15.08
N VAL A 288 3.63 -2.49 -15.24
CA VAL A 288 2.47 -1.68 -15.60
C VAL A 288 2.10 -1.93 -17.07
N PRO A 289 1.18 -2.88 -17.40
CA PRO A 289 0.98 -3.29 -18.80
C PRO A 289 0.48 -2.13 -19.64
N ARG A 290 1.07 -1.93 -20.82
CA ARG A 290 0.64 -0.91 -21.80
C ARG A 290 -0.78 -1.17 -22.34
N THR A 291 -1.35 -2.37 -22.13
CA THR A 291 -2.57 -2.85 -22.80
C THR A 291 -3.84 -2.82 -21.97
N GLN A 292 -3.80 -2.75 -20.64
CA GLN A 292 -5.00 -2.87 -19.79
C GLN A 292 -5.85 -1.58 -19.76
N CYS A 293 -5.23 -0.42 -19.83
CA CYS A 293 -5.92 0.88 -19.82
C CYS A 293 -6.82 1.14 -21.04
N GLU A 294 -6.47 0.62 -22.21
CA GLU A 294 -7.29 0.81 -23.42
C GLU A 294 -8.57 -0.05 -23.38
N ARG A 295 -8.52 -1.24 -22.78
CA ARG A 295 -9.72 -2.09 -22.64
C ARG A 295 -10.68 -1.54 -21.60
N ASP A 296 -10.19 -1.12 -20.43
CA ASP A 296 -11.03 -0.60 -19.35
C ASP A 296 -11.66 0.75 -19.70
N LEU A 297 -10.96 1.60 -20.45
CA LEU A 297 -11.48 2.87 -20.93
C LEU A 297 -12.45 2.72 -22.13
N ARG A 298 -12.26 1.69 -22.98
CA ARG A 298 -13.15 1.43 -24.13
C ARG A 298 -14.47 0.80 -23.71
N SER A 299 -14.48 -0.11 -22.74
CA SER A 299 -15.71 -0.73 -22.24
C SER A 299 -16.64 0.28 -21.55
N LEU A 300 -16.09 1.37 -21.02
CA LEU A 300 -16.82 2.43 -20.34
C LEU A 300 -17.23 3.61 -21.25
N ARG A 301 -16.66 3.71 -22.47
CA ARG A 301 -17.05 4.73 -23.46
C ARG A 301 -18.30 4.36 -24.27
N ASN A 302 -18.74 3.11 -24.22
CA ASN A 302 -19.91 2.65 -24.96
C ASN A 302 -20.83 1.84 -24.04
N PRO A 303 -21.69 2.50 -23.22
CA PRO A 303 -22.80 1.79 -22.61
C PRO A 303 -23.73 1.40 -23.77
N GLY A 304 -23.69 0.11 -24.13
CA GLY A 304 -24.62 -0.44 -25.12
C GLY A 304 -26.05 -0.01 -24.79
N PRO A 305 -26.96 0.09 -25.82
CA PRO A 305 -28.29 0.61 -25.61
C PRO A 305 -29.01 -0.20 -24.53
N SER A 306 -29.44 0.49 -23.47
CA SER A 306 -30.27 -0.07 -22.41
C SER A 306 -31.50 -0.73 -23.04
N ARG A 307 -31.57 -2.05 -22.96
CA ARG A 307 -32.86 -2.76 -23.29
C ARG A 307 -33.88 -2.29 -22.26
N ARG A 308 -34.82 -1.46 -22.73
CA ARG A 308 -36.04 -1.18 -21.98
C ARG A 308 -36.79 -2.49 -21.80
N PRO A 309 -37.31 -2.83 -20.62
CA PRO A 309 -38.24 -3.94 -20.50
C PRO A 309 -39.51 -3.60 -21.30
N GLY A 310 -39.83 -4.42 -22.30
CA GLY A 310 -41.05 -4.30 -23.06
C GLY A 310 -42.24 -4.56 -22.14
N PHE A 311 -43.13 -3.60 -22.04
CA PHE A 311 -44.47 -3.80 -21.51
C PHE A 311 -45.23 -4.75 -22.48
N ALA A 312 -45.47 -5.98 -22.04
CA ALA A 312 -46.41 -6.86 -22.67
C ALA A 312 -47.83 -6.40 -22.26
N GLY A 313 -48.52 -5.77 -23.19
CA GLY A 313 -49.91 -5.41 -23.04
C GLY A 313 -50.79 -6.64 -22.97
N GLY A 314 -51.62 -6.70 -21.95
CA GLY A 314 -52.69 -7.66 -21.83
C GLY A 314 -53.77 -7.43 -22.91
N GLY A 315 -54.21 -8.51 -23.50
CA GLY A 315 -55.41 -8.57 -24.36
C GLY A 315 -56.40 -9.58 -23.79
N HIS A 316 -57.55 -9.10 -23.56
CA HIS A 316 -58.72 -9.83 -23.13
C HIS A 316 -59.04 -11.13 -23.95
N ARG A 317 -59.36 -12.23 -23.29
CA ARG A 317 -60.72 -12.89 -23.30
C ARG A 317 -60.74 -13.94 -22.19
#